data_7468ca961fd2a1179a58afce0f751609
#
_entry.id   7468ca961fd2a1179a58afce0f751609
#
_cell.length_a   1.000
_cell.length_b   1.000
_cell.length_c   1.000
_cell.angle_alpha   90.00
_cell.angle_beta   90.00
_cell.angle_gamma   90.00
#
_symmetry.space_group_name_H-M   'P 1'
#
loop_
_entity.id
_entity.type
_entity.pdbx_description
1 polymer ?
#
loop_
_entity_poly.entity_id
_entity_poly.type
_entity_poly.pdbx_seq_one_letter_code
_entity_poly.pdbx_strand_id
1 'polypeptide(L)'
;KIMIDMINLEDPIMKWTDFMKMGIDYGCLHTAHDDVTDGENSLEIVEKFHEAHGGQQISVAGGIDPEKIRNLKSCQPEILVVGGYITTAVDPSKALKTILQVMDEISV
;
A
#
# COMPACT_ATOMS: atom_id res chain seq x y z
N LYS A 1 -14.10 -12.67 2.79
CA LYS A 1 -13.51 -11.39 3.21
C LYS A 1 -13.68 -10.35 2.11
N ILE A 2 -13.86 -9.11 2.49
CA ILE A 2 -14.05 -8.00 1.56
C ILE A 2 -12.96 -6.96 1.77
N MET A 3 -12.35 -6.53 0.68
CA MET A 3 -11.40 -5.43 0.67
C MET A 3 -12.02 -4.29 -0.12
N ILE A 4 -12.08 -3.10 0.48
CA ILE A 4 -12.54 -1.90 -0.20
C ILE A 4 -11.36 -1.22 -0.87
N ASP A 5 -11.51 -0.92 -2.16
CA ASP A 5 -10.53 -0.13 -2.89
C ASP A 5 -10.82 1.35 -2.65
N MET A 6 -9.89 2.03 -2.04
CA MET A 6 -10.06 3.43 -1.66
C MET A 6 -9.40 4.39 -2.65
N ILE A 7 -9.16 3.91 -3.88
CA ILE A 7 -8.61 4.78 -4.93
C ILE A 7 -9.58 5.92 -5.21
N ASN A 8 -9.05 7.12 -5.34
CA ASN A 8 -9.84 8.34 -5.61
C ASN A 8 -10.86 8.70 -4.54
N LEU A 9 -10.77 8.06 -3.38
CA LEU A 9 -11.64 8.41 -2.28
C LEU A 9 -11.10 9.66 -1.58
N GLU A 10 -11.95 10.65 -1.46
CA GLU A 10 -11.64 11.85 -0.71
C GLU A 10 -11.66 11.49 0.78
N ASP A 11 -10.59 11.70 1.46
CA ASP A 11 -10.45 11.47 2.90
C ASP A 11 -10.70 10.02 3.34
N PRO A 12 -9.84 9.08 2.93
CA PRO A 12 -9.99 7.69 3.34
C PRO A 12 -9.80 7.49 4.85
N ILE A 13 -9.07 8.38 5.51
CA ILE A 13 -8.81 8.26 6.95
C ILE A 13 -10.10 8.43 7.73
N MET A 14 -10.90 9.43 7.40
CA MET A 14 -12.18 9.64 8.04
C MET A 14 -13.19 8.55 7.72
N LYS A 15 -13.20 8.12 6.46
CA LYS A 15 -14.15 7.11 6.00
C LYS A 15 -13.87 5.74 6.59
N TRP A 16 -12.64 5.46 6.95
CA TRP A 16 -12.25 4.14 7.42
C TRP A 16 -13.05 3.69 8.66
N THR A 17 -13.32 4.61 9.56
CA THR A 17 -14.11 4.31 10.75
C THR A 17 -15.50 3.78 10.39
N ASP A 18 -16.14 4.41 9.41
CA ASP A 18 -17.44 3.96 8.93
C ASP A 18 -17.38 2.59 8.26
N PHE A 19 -16.34 2.37 7.46
CA PHE A 19 -16.16 1.08 6.78
C PHE A 19 -15.95 -0.05 7.78
N MET A 20 -15.19 0.19 8.83
CA MET A 20 -14.98 -0.82 9.86
C MET A 20 -16.29 -1.18 10.57
N LYS A 21 -17.14 -0.20 10.83
CA LYS A 21 -18.46 -0.45 11.43
C LYS A 21 -19.35 -1.28 10.53
N MET A 22 -19.11 -1.23 9.22
CA MET A 22 -19.86 -2.03 8.24
C MET A 22 -19.36 -3.47 8.14
N GLY A 23 -18.26 -3.81 8.82
CA GLY A 23 -17.73 -5.16 8.78
C GLY A 23 -16.77 -5.42 7.64
N ILE A 24 -16.17 -4.38 7.06
CA ILE A 24 -15.16 -4.52 6.01
C ILE A 24 -13.88 -5.08 6.62
N ASP A 25 -13.27 -6.04 5.94
CA ASP A 25 -12.06 -6.73 6.44
C ASP A 25 -10.79 -5.96 6.13
N TYR A 26 -10.68 -5.40 4.93
CA TYR A 26 -9.47 -4.72 4.47
C TYR A 26 -9.79 -3.49 3.67
N GLY A 27 -8.88 -2.52 3.72
CA GLY A 27 -8.92 -1.37 2.85
C GLY A 27 -7.65 -1.30 2.02
N CYS A 28 -7.75 -0.89 0.77
CA CYS A 28 -6.61 -0.74 -0.12
C CYS A 28 -6.35 0.73 -0.41
N LEU A 29 -5.17 1.20 -0.02
CA LEU A 29 -4.68 2.53 -0.35
C LEU A 29 -3.80 2.45 -1.58
N HIS A 30 -3.91 3.43 -2.44
CA HIS A 30 -3.11 3.47 -3.67
C HIS A 30 -2.02 4.52 -3.56
N THR A 31 -0.79 4.10 -3.81
CA THR A 31 0.33 5.01 -3.95
C THR A 31 0.53 5.25 -5.44
N ALA A 32 -0.34 6.06 -6.02
CA ALA A 32 -0.29 6.36 -7.43
C ALA A 32 1.08 6.85 -7.83
N HIS A 33 1.49 6.53 -9.01
CA HIS A 33 2.85 6.76 -9.43
C HIS A 33 2.96 7.79 -10.55
N ASP A 34 1.89 7.99 -11.31
CA ASP A 34 2.00 8.74 -12.55
C ASP A 34 1.43 10.14 -12.48
N ASP A 35 0.55 10.39 -11.55
CA ASP A 35 -0.09 11.70 -11.42
C ASP A 35 0.39 12.40 -10.20
N VAL A 36 1.58 12.93 -10.29
CA VAL A 36 2.13 13.75 -9.22
C VAL A 36 1.72 15.21 -9.41
N THR A 37 0.60 15.44 -10.06
CA THR A 37 0.21 16.78 -10.42
C THR A 37 -0.42 17.56 -9.29
N ASP A 38 -0.87 16.90 -8.26
CA ASP A 38 -1.54 17.57 -7.16
C ASP A 38 -0.65 17.80 -5.95
N GLY A 39 0.61 17.47 -6.04
CA GLY A 39 1.56 17.76 -4.97
C GLY A 39 1.41 16.92 -3.73
N GLU A 40 0.43 16.06 -3.67
CA GLU A 40 0.31 15.14 -2.56
C GLU A 40 1.05 13.86 -2.88
N ASN A 41 2.07 13.60 -2.09
CA ASN A 41 2.78 12.35 -2.17
C ASN A 41 1.85 11.25 -1.63
N SER A 42 1.54 10.28 -2.46
CA SER A 42 0.66 9.19 -2.07
C SER A 42 1.20 8.37 -0.90
N LEU A 43 2.51 8.38 -0.72
CA LEU A 43 3.11 7.76 0.46
C LEU A 43 2.69 8.49 1.74
N GLU A 44 2.51 9.79 1.66
CA GLU A 44 2.08 10.61 2.80
C GLU A 44 0.69 10.19 3.30
N ILE A 45 -0.19 9.83 2.40
CA ILE A 45 -1.52 9.32 2.77
C ILE A 45 -1.40 8.04 3.59
N VAL A 46 -0.51 7.14 3.19
CA VAL A 46 -0.29 5.90 3.93
C VAL A 46 0.27 6.19 5.32
N GLU A 47 1.20 7.12 5.41
CA GLU A 47 1.78 7.51 6.69
C GLU A 47 0.73 8.10 7.63
N LYS A 48 -0.10 9.01 7.12
CA LYS A 48 -1.17 9.61 7.90
C LYS A 48 -2.21 8.59 8.32
N PHE A 49 -2.52 7.65 7.43
CA PHE A 49 -3.46 6.58 7.75
C PHE A 49 -2.90 5.71 8.87
N HIS A 50 -1.63 5.38 8.82
CA HIS A 50 -0.98 4.59 9.85
C HIS A 50 -1.01 5.31 11.20
N GLU A 51 -0.77 6.61 11.22
CA GLU A 51 -0.83 7.39 12.45
C GLU A 51 -2.22 7.36 13.08
N ALA A 52 -3.26 7.40 12.24
CA ALA A 52 -4.63 7.44 12.72
C ALA A 52 -5.19 6.06 13.09
N HIS A 53 -4.86 5.03 12.35
CA HIS A 53 -5.51 3.73 12.45
C HIS A 53 -4.56 2.54 12.55
N GLY A 54 -3.26 2.73 12.34
CA GLY A 54 -2.30 1.64 12.25
C GLY A 54 -2.26 1.02 10.86
N GLY A 55 -1.47 -0.02 10.70
CA GLY A 55 -1.29 -0.69 9.41
C GLY A 55 -2.06 -1.99 9.26
N GLN A 56 -2.73 -2.42 10.30
CA GLN A 56 -3.52 -3.63 10.26
C GLN A 56 -4.74 -3.44 9.36
N GLN A 57 -5.10 -4.46 8.62
CA GLN A 57 -6.23 -4.44 7.70
C GLN A 57 -6.05 -3.50 6.51
N ILE A 58 -4.82 -3.02 6.29
CA ILE A 58 -4.53 -2.13 5.18
C ILE A 58 -3.64 -2.84 4.17
N SER A 59 -4.02 -2.76 2.91
CA SER A 59 -3.15 -3.11 1.81
C SER A 59 -2.75 -1.84 1.08
N VAL A 60 -1.58 -1.88 0.46
CA VAL A 60 -1.08 -0.77 -0.34
C VAL A 60 -0.79 -1.27 -1.74
N ALA A 61 -1.28 -0.54 -2.72
CA ALA A 61 -1.09 -0.87 -4.13
C ALA A 61 -0.62 0.37 -4.89
N GLY A 62 -0.16 0.16 -6.10
CA GLY A 62 0.22 1.24 -7.00
C GLY A 62 1.71 1.52 -7.00
N GLY A 63 2.40 1.06 -8.04
CA GLY A 63 3.82 1.31 -8.23
C GLY A 63 4.71 0.71 -7.16
N ILE A 64 4.29 -0.40 -6.57
CA ILE A 64 5.07 -1.05 -5.52
C ILE A 64 6.31 -1.70 -6.11
N ASP A 65 7.47 -1.28 -5.63
CA ASP A 65 8.78 -1.78 -6.03
C ASP A 65 9.68 -1.84 -4.78
N PRO A 66 10.90 -2.35 -4.89
CA PRO A 66 11.76 -2.47 -3.70
C PRO A 66 11.99 -1.16 -2.95
N GLU A 67 12.18 -0.05 -3.67
CA GLU A 67 12.38 1.23 -3.03
C GLU A 67 11.15 1.68 -2.26
N LYS A 68 9.97 1.54 -2.87
CA LYS A 68 8.73 1.93 -2.21
C LYS A 68 8.45 1.06 -0.99
N ILE A 69 8.77 -0.23 -1.06
CA ILE A 69 8.62 -1.11 0.09
C ILE A 69 9.49 -0.64 1.26
N ARG A 70 10.72 -0.24 0.98
CA ARG A 70 11.59 0.30 2.02
C ARG A 70 11.00 1.57 2.64
N ASN A 71 10.42 2.42 1.82
CA ASN A 71 9.78 3.65 2.29
C ASN A 71 8.52 3.39 3.12
N LEU A 72 7.89 2.24 2.95
CA LEU A 72 6.70 1.85 3.70
C LEU A 72 7.02 1.14 5.01
N LYS A 73 8.28 0.98 5.34
CA LYS A 73 8.69 0.23 6.54
C LYS A 73 8.01 0.73 7.81
N SER A 74 7.94 2.03 7.99
CA SER A 74 7.36 2.61 9.20
C SER A 74 5.84 2.48 9.25
N CYS A 75 5.20 2.26 8.12
CA CYS A 75 3.74 2.15 8.03
C CYS A 75 3.26 0.71 8.22
N GLN A 76 4.10 -0.25 7.96
CA GLN A 76 3.82 -1.68 8.16
C GLN A 76 2.44 -2.11 7.68
N PRO A 77 2.10 -1.90 6.39
CA PRO A 77 0.83 -2.40 5.89
C PRO A 77 0.80 -3.92 5.95
N GLU A 78 -0.36 -4.47 6.18
CA GLU A 78 -0.50 -5.91 6.30
C GLU A 78 -0.28 -6.62 4.96
N ILE A 79 -0.69 -5.97 3.86
CA ILE A 79 -0.63 -6.55 2.53
C ILE A 79 0.00 -5.55 1.56
N LEU A 80 0.89 -6.04 0.71
CA LEU A 80 1.43 -5.29 -0.40
C LEU A 80 0.92 -5.90 -1.70
N VAL A 81 0.37 -5.08 -2.58
CA VAL A 81 -0.09 -5.52 -3.89
C VAL A 81 0.95 -5.11 -4.91
N VAL A 82 1.64 -6.10 -5.48
CA VAL A 82 2.73 -5.87 -6.43
C VAL A 82 2.26 -6.32 -7.81
N GLY A 83 2.20 -5.40 -8.74
CA GLY A 83 1.77 -5.69 -10.10
C GLY A 83 2.90 -5.59 -11.10
N GLY A 84 3.00 -4.45 -11.76
CA GLY A 84 3.91 -4.26 -12.90
C GLY A 84 5.36 -4.62 -12.64
N TYR A 85 5.86 -4.39 -11.45
CA TYR A 85 7.25 -4.74 -11.15
C TYR A 85 7.56 -6.20 -11.45
N ILE A 86 6.59 -7.08 -11.20
CA ILE A 86 6.75 -8.51 -11.45
C ILE A 86 6.26 -8.88 -12.84
N THR A 87 5.07 -8.42 -13.21
CA THR A 87 4.41 -8.88 -14.44
C THR A 87 5.11 -8.41 -15.71
N THR A 88 5.78 -7.26 -15.66
CA THR A 88 6.50 -6.72 -16.82
C THR A 88 8.02 -6.96 -16.74
N ALA A 89 8.48 -7.65 -15.72
CA ALA A 89 9.91 -7.93 -15.57
C ALA A 89 10.39 -8.92 -16.65
N VAL A 90 11.64 -8.77 -17.06
CA VAL A 90 12.26 -9.72 -17.97
C VAL A 90 12.31 -11.11 -17.34
N ASP A 91 12.57 -11.15 -16.05
CA ASP A 91 12.56 -12.39 -15.26
C ASP A 91 11.64 -12.20 -14.04
N PRO A 92 10.36 -12.56 -14.17
CA PRO A 92 9.40 -12.37 -13.07
C PRO A 92 9.77 -13.13 -11.79
N SER A 93 10.36 -14.29 -11.93
CA SER A 93 10.78 -15.08 -10.76
C SER A 93 11.85 -14.34 -9.97
N LYS A 94 12.80 -13.75 -10.67
CA LYS A 94 13.85 -12.96 -10.02
C LYS A 94 13.28 -11.69 -9.38
N ALA A 95 12.34 -11.06 -10.06
CA ALA A 95 11.67 -9.87 -9.51
C ALA A 95 10.95 -10.21 -8.22
N LEU A 96 10.24 -11.33 -8.18
CA LEU A 96 9.56 -11.77 -6.96
C LEU A 96 10.56 -12.03 -5.83
N LYS A 97 11.67 -12.68 -6.13
CA LYS A 97 12.70 -12.93 -5.11
C LYS A 97 13.24 -11.63 -4.54
N THR A 98 13.45 -10.63 -5.38
CA THR A 98 13.91 -9.32 -4.93
C THR A 98 12.89 -8.68 -3.97
N ILE A 99 11.62 -8.76 -4.30
CA ILE A 99 10.55 -8.23 -3.43
C ILE A 99 10.57 -8.95 -2.06
N LEU A 100 10.62 -10.27 -2.08
CA LEU A 100 10.62 -11.04 -0.84
C LEU A 100 11.85 -10.74 0.02
N GLN A 101 12.99 -10.54 -0.62
CA GLN A 101 14.22 -10.20 0.09
C GLN A 101 14.12 -8.85 0.78
N VAL A 102 13.56 -7.85 0.10
CA VAL A 102 13.36 -6.53 0.69
C VAL A 102 12.37 -6.59 1.85
N MET A 103 11.32 -7.38 1.71
CA MET A 103 10.36 -7.57 2.80
C MET A 103 11.03 -8.17 4.03
N ASP A 104 11.92 -9.14 3.84
CA ASP A 104 12.67 -9.72 4.95
C ASP A 104 13.58 -8.67 5.62
N GLU A 105 14.21 -7.80 4.84
CA GLU A 105 15.06 -6.75 5.37
C GLU A 105 14.31 -5.80 6.29
N ILE A 106 13.05 -5.51 5.98
CA ILE A 106 12.28 -4.51 6.73
C ILE A 106 11.38 -5.10 7.81
N SER A 107 11.24 -6.40 7.87
CA SER A 107 10.31 -7.05 8.79
C SER A 107 10.86 -7.25 10.21
N VAL A 108 11.98 -6.67 10.51
CA VAL A 108 12.64 -6.84 11.80
C VAL A 108 12.09 -5.91 12.87
#